data_6c22f62bfe4d028486729a4657e86288
#
_entry.id   6c22f62bfe4d028486729a4657e86288
#
_cell.length_a   1.000
_cell.length_b   1.000
_cell.length_c   1.000
_cell.angle_alpha   90.00
_cell.angle_beta   90.00
_cell.angle_gamma   90.00
#
_symmetry.space_group_name_H-M   'P 1'
#
loop_
_entity.id
_entity.type
_entity.pdbx_description
1 polymer ?
#
loop_
_entity_poly.entity_id
_entity_poly.type
_entity_poly.pdbx_seq_one_letter_code
_entity_poly.pdbx_strand_id
1 'polypeptide(L)'
;RAVQLGPVLDAILPRHDYPEPVAALLAEAMVLTVLLGTALKFEGKFILQTRTNGPVEMLVADFATPRSLRAYASFDAERVAAAEAAGRASPAELLGTGILALTVDQGRHMQRYQGIVQLDGTSLEDAARSYFRQSEQLPTEVRLAVARQLVPGDGAREHWRAGGLLAQFLPEAPERMRLPDLPGGDGDEDVGHDPSVAAGADNHHRRRRLCLGIRHRG
;
A
#
# COMPACT_ATOMS: atom_id res chain seq x y z
N ARG A 1 -11.08 2.50 3.73
CA ARG A 1 -10.56 3.50 2.77
C ARG A 1 -10.97 3.15 1.36
N ALA A 2 -11.18 4.18 0.55
CA ALA A 2 -11.47 4.01 -0.87
C ALA A 2 -10.62 5.01 -1.68
N VAL A 3 -10.19 4.58 -2.85
CA VAL A 3 -9.45 5.40 -3.82
C VAL A 3 -10.07 5.18 -5.19
N GLN A 4 -10.19 6.25 -5.96
CA GLN A 4 -10.58 6.20 -7.37
C GLN A 4 -9.57 7.01 -8.18
N LEU A 5 -9.07 6.41 -9.25
CA LEU A 5 -8.16 7.03 -10.21
C LEU A 5 -8.83 7.09 -11.58
N GLY A 6 -8.70 8.21 -12.25
CA GLY A 6 -9.23 8.44 -13.59
C GLY A 6 -8.22 9.22 -14.45
N PRO A 7 -8.28 10.56 -14.49
CA PRO A 7 -7.44 11.37 -15.36
C PRO A 7 -5.92 11.12 -15.20
N VAL A 8 -5.48 10.74 -14.00
CA VAL A 8 -4.07 10.40 -13.74
C VAL A 8 -3.65 9.12 -14.47
N LEU A 9 -4.56 8.15 -14.64
CA LEU A 9 -4.29 6.95 -15.43
C LEU A 9 -4.16 7.30 -16.90
N ASP A 10 -5.09 8.13 -17.41
CA ASP A 10 -5.07 8.62 -18.79
C ASP A 10 -3.81 9.46 -19.11
N ALA A 11 -3.17 10.05 -18.08
CA ALA A 11 -1.93 10.80 -18.22
C ALA A 11 -0.67 9.92 -18.14
N ILE A 12 -0.70 8.78 -17.47
CA ILE A 12 0.48 7.94 -17.21
C ILE A 12 0.55 6.76 -18.18
N LEU A 13 -0.54 6.00 -18.35
CA LEU A 13 -0.55 4.76 -19.13
C LEU A 13 -0.19 4.96 -20.61
N PRO A 14 -0.65 6.03 -21.29
CA PRO A 14 -0.30 6.23 -22.71
C PRO A 14 1.14 6.68 -22.97
N ARG A 15 1.96 6.87 -21.93
CA ARG A 15 3.37 7.27 -22.12
C ARG A 15 4.24 6.15 -22.68
N HIS A 16 3.74 4.94 -22.60
CA HIS A 16 4.37 3.74 -23.13
C HIS A 16 3.31 2.90 -23.84
N ASP A 17 3.70 2.16 -24.86
CA ASP A 17 2.79 1.30 -25.62
C ASP A 17 2.56 -0.02 -24.85
N TYR A 18 1.86 0.06 -23.73
CA TYR A 18 1.50 -1.10 -22.95
C TYR A 18 0.36 -1.89 -23.63
N PRO A 19 0.50 -3.22 -23.81
CA PRO A 19 -0.66 -4.09 -24.07
C PRO A 19 -1.73 -3.90 -23.01
N GLU A 20 -2.99 -4.10 -23.37
CA GLU A 20 -4.12 -3.84 -22.48
C GLU A 20 -4.01 -4.57 -21.12
N PRO A 21 -3.63 -5.88 -21.04
CA PRO A 21 -3.49 -6.55 -19.76
C PRO A 21 -2.37 -5.98 -18.89
N VAL A 22 -1.27 -5.52 -19.52
CA VAL A 22 -0.16 -4.87 -18.79
C VAL A 22 -0.58 -3.50 -18.26
N ALA A 23 -1.31 -2.72 -19.06
CA ALA A 23 -1.85 -1.42 -18.63
C ALA A 23 -2.85 -1.59 -17.47
N ALA A 24 -3.73 -2.59 -17.55
CA ALA A 24 -4.67 -2.92 -16.49
C ALA A 24 -3.96 -3.30 -15.19
N LEU A 25 -2.98 -4.21 -15.26
CA LEU A 25 -2.18 -4.63 -14.10
C LEU A 25 -1.38 -3.46 -13.49
N LEU A 26 -0.83 -2.57 -14.33
CA LEU A 26 -0.15 -1.37 -13.85
C LEU A 26 -1.12 -0.40 -13.17
N ALA A 27 -2.35 -0.27 -13.68
CA ALA A 27 -3.40 0.53 -13.05
C ALA A 27 -3.80 -0.03 -11.68
N GLU A 28 -3.89 -1.35 -11.51
CA GLU A 28 -4.10 -1.99 -10.20
C GLU A 28 -2.95 -1.65 -9.23
N ALA A 29 -1.70 -1.75 -9.68
CA ALA A 29 -0.54 -1.39 -8.89
C ALA A 29 -0.57 0.09 -8.46
N MET A 30 -0.98 0.99 -9.35
CA MET A 30 -1.14 2.42 -9.06
C MET A 30 -2.21 2.66 -7.99
N VAL A 31 -3.39 2.02 -8.12
CA VAL A 31 -4.46 2.12 -7.13
C VAL A 31 -4.01 1.62 -5.77
N LEU A 32 -3.39 0.44 -5.72
CA LEU A 32 -2.89 -0.14 -4.49
C LEU A 32 -1.85 0.77 -3.83
N THR A 33 -0.94 1.34 -4.63
CA THR A 33 0.10 2.26 -4.15
C THR A 33 -0.51 3.52 -3.53
N VAL A 34 -1.50 4.13 -4.17
CA VAL A 34 -2.19 5.31 -3.64
C VAL A 34 -3.02 4.95 -2.41
N LEU A 35 -3.71 3.82 -2.43
CA LEU A 35 -4.54 3.33 -1.33
C LEU A 35 -3.72 3.14 -0.05
N LEU A 36 -2.52 2.55 -0.16
CA LEU A 36 -1.59 2.34 0.94
C LEU A 36 -0.83 3.63 1.29
N GLY A 37 -0.35 4.37 0.30
CA GLY A 37 0.41 5.59 0.50
C GLY A 37 -0.39 6.71 1.16
N THR A 38 -1.69 6.85 0.86
CA THR A 38 -2.58 7.81 1.53
C THR A 38 -2.93 7.40 2.97
N ALA A 39 -2.61 6.17 3.37
CA ALA A 39 -2.73 5.73 4.76
C ALA A 39 -1.59 6.25 5.65
N LEU A 40 -0.49 6.69 5.06
CA LEU A 40 0.64 7.26 5.79
C LEU A 40 0.24 8.59 6.44
N LYS A 41 0.72 8.82 7.67
CA LYS A 41 0.39 10.02 8.47
C LYS A 41 1.45 11.11 8.35
N PHE A 42 2.41 10.95 7.48
CA PHE A 42 3.55 11.85 7.32
C PHE A 42 3.79 12.12 5.83
N GLU A 43 4.54 13.16 5.54
CA GLU A 43 5.05 13.40 4.20
C GLU A 43 6.17 12.42 3.88
N GLY A 44 6.09 11.81 2.70
CA GLY A 44 7.05 10.79 2.30
C GLY A 44 6.65 10.12 0.99
N LYS A 45 7.32 9.00 0.69
CA LYS A 45 7.05 8.19 -0.48
C LYS A 45 6.62 6.81 -0.07
N PHE A 46 5.63 6.29 -0.77
CA PHE A 46 5.27 4.90 -0.76
C PHE A 46 5.58 4.30 -2.13
N ILE A 47 6.38 3.25 -2.16
CA ILE A 47 6.82 2.60 -3.40
C ILE A 47 6.37 1.15 -3.34
N LEU A 48 5.63 0.74 -4.37
CA LEU A 48 5.31 -0.63 -4.68
C LEU A 48 6.21 -1.07 -5.82
N GLN A 49 6.90 -2.19 -5.65
CA GLN A 49 7.73 -2.78 -6.68
C GLN A 49 7.57 -4.29 -6.71
N THR A 50 7.38 -4.85 -7.89
CA THR A 50 7.46 -6.31 -8.11
C THR A 50 8.73 -6.66 -8.86
N ARG A 51 9.24 -7.86 -8.62
CA ARG A 51 10.20 -8.57 -9.47
C ARG A 51 9.75 -10.00 -9.62
N THR A 52 9.49 -10.40 -10.83
CA THR A 52 8.80 -11.65 -11.13
C THR A 52 9.40 -12.34 -12.35
N ASN A 53 9.07 -13.61 -12.52
CA ASN A 53 9.46 -14.40 -13.69
C ASN A 53 8.33 -14.54 -14.74
N GLY A 54 7.19 -13.89 -14.49
CA GLY A 54 6.05 -13.88 -15.41
C GLY A 54 6.30 -13.05 -16.67
N PRO A 55 5.31 -12.95 -17.57
CA PRO A 55 5.36 -12.06 -18.74
C PRO A 55 5.60 -10.58 -18.39
N VAL A 56 5.12 -10.13 -17.22
CA VAL A 56 5.43 -8.82 -16.65
C VAL A 56 6.52 -9.00 -15.59
N GLU A 57 7.75 -8.63 -15.95
CA GLU A 57 8.93 -8.88 -15.13
C GLU A 57 9.07 -7.93 -13.94
N MET A 58 8.58 -6.71 -14.11
CA MET A 58 8.67 -5.68 -13.08
C MET A 58 7.53 -4.68 -13.20
N LEU A 59 6.93 -4.34 -12.06
CA LEU A 59 6.09 -3.16 -11.88
C LEU A 59 6.73 -2.25 -10.85
N VAL A 60 6.67 -0.96 -11.10
CA VAL A 60 7.02 0.06 -10.10
C VAL A 60 5.92 1.10 -10.09
N ALA A 61 5.35 1.37 -8.92
CA ALA A 61 4.48 2.51 -8.69
C ALA A 61 4.97 3.29 -7.46
N ASP A 62 5.15 4.59 -7.62
CA ASP A 62 5.70 5.50 -6.61
C ASP A 62 4.69 6.62 -6.36
N PHE A 63 4.21 6.70 -5.13
CA PHE A 63 3.34 7.76 -4.66
C PHE A 63 4.07 8.62 -3.64
N ALA A 64 4.36 9.86 -4.01
CA ALA A 64 4.88 10.86 -3.09
C ALA A 64 3.73 11.75 -2.60
N THR A 65 3.54 11.78 -1.28
CA THR A 65 2.51 12.62 -0.66
C THR A 65 2.76 14.10 -0.93
N PRO A 66 1.74 14.92 -1.16
CA PRO A 66 0.33 14.52 -1.12
C PRO A 66 -0.26 14.10 -2.49
N ARG A 67 0.45 14.26 -3.63
CA ARG A 67 -0.22 14.21 -4.95
C ARG A 67 0.61 13.68 -6.13
N SER A 68 1.86 13.29 -5.94
CA SER A 68 2.70 12.85 -7.07
C SER A 68 2.64 11.34 -7.22
N LEU A 69 2.20 10.86 -8.39
CA LEU A 69 2.14 9.45 -8.73
C LEU A 69 2.94 9.20 -10.00
N ARG A 70 3.78 8.17 -10.00
CA ARG A 70 4.51 7.65 -11.15
C ARG A 70 4.39 6.16 -11.20
N ALA A 71 4.38 5.59 -12.40
CA ALA A 71 4.35 4.15 -12.57
C ALA A 71 5.06 3.74 -13.86
N TYR A 72 5.58 2.51 -13.85
CA TYR A 72 6.27 1.90 -14.97
C TYR A 72 6.15 0.38 -14.89
N ALA A 73 6.04 -0.29 -16.05
CA ALA A 73 6.09 -1.72 -16.19
C ALA A 73 7.18 -2.13 -17.18
N SER A 74 7.94 -3.18 -16.84
CA SER A 74 8.80 -3.93 -17.77
C SER A 74 8.14 -5.26 -18.05
N PHE A 75 8.04 -5.62 -19.33
CA PHE A 75 7.35 -6.81 -19.78
C PHE A 75 7.99 -7.37 -21.06
N ASP A 76 7.79 -8.65 -21.29
CA ASP A 76 8.12 -9.35 -22.52
C ASP A 76 6.88 -9.38 -23.42
N ALA A 77 6.92 -8.63 -24.52
CA ALA A 77 5.78 -8.46 -25.42
C ALA A 77 5.32 -9.76 -26.07
N GLU A 78 6.25 -10.67 -26.42
CA GLU A 78 5.92 -11.95 -27.03
C GLU A 78 5.22 -12.88 -26.02
N ARG A 79 5.72 -12.91 -24.78
CA ARG A 79 5.12 -13.70 -23.70
C ARG A 79 3.76 -13.17 -23.29
N VAL A 80 3.56 -11.84 -23.27
CA VAL A 80 2.26 -11.23 -23.02
C VAL A 80 1.28 -11.60 -24.12
N ALA A 81 1.64 -11.44 -25.39
CA ALA A 81 0.78 -11.81 -26.53
C ALA A 81 0.43 -13.31 -26.52
N ALA A 82 1.38 -14.17 -26.20
CA ALA A 82 1.14 -15.61 -26.07
C ALA A 82 0.18 -15.93 -24.89
N ALA A 83 0.31 -15.22 -23.77
CA ALA A 83 -0.59 -15.37 -22.63
C ALA A 83 -2.02 -14.92 -22.97
N GLU A 84 -2.19 -13.80 -23.68
CA GLU A 84 -3.50 -13.32 -24.15
C GLU A 84 -4.14 -14.32 -25.10
N ALA A 85 -3.40 -14.79 -26.10
CA ALA A 85 -3.90 -15.77 -27.07
C ALA A 85 -4.34 -17.09 -26.42
N ALA A 86 -3.70 -17.45 -25.28
CA ALA A 86 -4.02 -18.63 -24.51
C ALA A 86 -5.11 -18.40 -23.45
N GLY A 87 -5.68 -17.18 -23.32
CA GLY A 87 -6.63 -16.82 -22.28
C GLY A 87 -6.04 -16.84 -20.87
N ARG A 88 -4.72 -16.65 -20.74
CA ARG A 88 -3.95 -16.70 -19.48
C ARG A 88 -3.27 -15.35 -19.17
N ALA A 89 -4.01 -14.26 -19.33
CA ALA A 89 -3.54 -12.90 -19.08
C ALA A 89 -4.16 -12.28 -17.81
N SER A 90 -4.55 -13.12 -16.84
CA SER A 90 -4.95 -12.62 -15.52
C SER A 90 -3.77 -11.96 -14.78
N PRO A 91 -4.02 -11.03 -13.85
CA PRO A 91 -2.97 -10.38 -13.06
C PRO A 91 -1.98 -11.37 -12.42
N ALA A 92 -2.47 -12.47 -11.89
CA ALA A 92 -1.65 -13.51 -11.27
C ALA A 92 -0.76 -14.24 -12.27
N GLU A 93 -1.28 -14.56 -13.46
CA GLU A 93 -0.53 -15.22 -14.52
C GLU A 93 0.51 -14.32 -15.18
N LEU A 94 0.19 -13.03 -15.32
CA LEU A 94 1.14 -12.05 -15.83
C LEU A 94 2.32 -11.82 -14.87
N LEU A 95 2.08 -11.86 -13.58
CA LEU A 95 3.13 -11.75 -12.57
C LEU A 95 3.91 -13.06 -12.41
N GLY A 96 3.22 -14.22 -12.40
CA GLY A 96 3.87 -15.51 -12.13
C GLY A 96 4.43 -15.59 -10.71
N THR A 97 5.69 -16.02 -10.57
CA THR A 97 6.37 -16.13 -9.26
C THR A 97 7.44 -15.05 -9.08
N GLY A 98 7.64 -14.60 -7.85
CA GLY A 98 8.61 -13.56 -7.55
C GLY A 98 8.35 -12.89 -6.21
N ILE A 99 8.61 -11.60 -6.12
CA ILE A 99 8.42 -10.81 -4.91
C ILE A 99 7.68 -9.51 -5.18
N LEU A 100 6.90 -9.09 -4.20
CA LEU A 100 6.37 -7.75 -4.05
C LEU A 100 7.07 -7.05 -2.88
N ALA A 101 7.70 -5.93 -3.14
CA ALA A 101 8.30 -5.07 -2.12
C ALA A 101 7.43 -3.81 -1.93
N LEU A 102 7.07 -3.53 -0.69
CA LEU A 102 6.36 -2.33 -0.25
C LEU A 102 7.32 -1.48 0.58
N THR A 103 7.69 -0.32 0.08
CA THR A 103 8.69 0.54 0.72
C THR A 103 8.08 1.85 1.16
N VAL A 104 8.33 2.22 2.40
CA VAL A 104 8.01 3.54 2.98
C VAL A 104 9.31 4.32 3.15
N ASP A 105 9.41 5.47 2.49
CA ASP A 105 10.55 6.36 2.57
C ASP A 105 10.09 7.71 3.16
N GLN A 106 10.51 7.98 4.39
CA GLN A 106 10.16 9.17 5.15
C GLN A 106 11.19 10.30 5.03
N GLY A 107 12.13 10.18 4.07
CA GLY A 107 13.17 11.17 3.81
C GLY A 107 14.50 10.92 4.56
N ARG A 108 15.41 11.91 4.45
CA ARG A 108 16.84 11.74 4.77
C ARG A 108 17.17 11.40 6.22
N HIS A 109 16.28 11.69 7.16
CA HIS A 109 16.56 11.55 8.60
C HIS A 109 15.82 10.37 9.25
N MET A 110 15.11 9.56 8.46
CA MET A 110 14.34 8.42 8.98
C MET A 110 14.73 7.13 8.25
N GLN A 111 14.67 6.02 8.98
CA GLN A 111 14.94 4.73 8.39
C GLN A 111 13.86 4.34 7.38
N ARG A 112 14.29 3.91 6.20
CA ARG A 112 13.42 3.33 5.19
C ARG A 112 12.89 1.99 5.72
N TYR A 113 11.56 1.84 5.69
CA TYR A 113 10.92 0.57 6.00
C TYR A 113 10.56 -0.15 4.70
N GLN A 114 10.81 -1.46 4.66
CA GLN A 114 10.46 -2.29 3.52
C GLN A 114 9.83 -3.60 4.00
N GLY A 115 8.62 -3.88 3.51
CA GLY A 115 7.99 -5.19 3.61
C GLY A 115 8.15 -5.96 2.31
N ILE A 116 8.42 -7.24 2.39
CA ILE A 116 8.56 -8.13 1.23
C ILE A 116 7.54 -9.26 1.36
N VAL A 117 6.82 -9.51 0.28
CA VAL A 117 5.84 -10.60 0.15
C VAL A 117 6.23 -11.47 -1.03
N GLN A 118 6.18 -12.78 -0.84
CA GLN A 118 6.34 -13.74 -1.92
C GLN A 118 5.11 -13.71 -2.83
N LEU A 119 5.35 -13.66 -4.13
CA LEU A 119 4.34 -13.90 -5.16
C LEU A 119 4.52 -15.32 -5.69
N ASP A 120 3.44 -16.08 -5.67
CA ASP A 120 3.41 -17.46 -6.18
C ASP A 120 2.09 -17.67 -6.92
N GLY A 121 2.00 -17.11 -8.13
CA GLY A 121 0.78 -17.11 -8.93
C GLY A 121 -0.38 -16.39 -8.23
N THR A 122 -0.09 -15.34 -7.47
CA THR A 122 -1.07 -14.58 -6.69
C THR A 122 -1.28 -13.19 -7.26
N SER A 123 -2.49 -12.63 -7.07
CA SER A 123 -2.81 -11.25 -7.44
C SER A 123 -2.16 -10.23 -6.50
N LEU A 124 -2.13 -8.96 -6.91
CA LEU A 124 -1.70 -7.85 -6.04
C LEU A 124 -2.60 -7.71 -4.79
N GLU A 125 -3.90 -8.02 -4.93
CA GLU A 125 -4.84 -8.04 -3.79
C GLU A 125 -4.44 -9.10 -2.76
N ASP A 126 -4.17 -10.33 -3.20
CA ASP A 126 -3.77 -11.43 -2.33
C ASP A 126 -2.44 -11.16 -1.65
N ALA A 127 -1.49 -10.62 -2.40
CA ALA A 127 -0.20 -10.22 -1.87
C ALA A 127 -0.34 -9.13 -0.80
N ALA A 128 -1.18 -8.12 -1.03
CA ALA A 128 -1.46 -7.09 -0.04
C ALA A 128 -2.13 -7.66 1.22
N ARG A 129 -3.13 -8.54 1.08
CA ARG A 129 -3.76 -9.23 2.22
C ARG A 129 -2.76 -10.06 3.02
N SER A 130 -1.87 -10.78 2.32
CA SER A 130 -0.80 -11.56 2.94
C SER A 130 0.18 -10.69 3.71
N TYR A 131 0.56 -9.53 3.16
CA TYR A 131 1.38 -8.55 3.85
C TYR A 131 0.76 -8.11 5.18
N PHE A 132 -0.48 -7.65 5.16
CA PHE A 132 -1.15 -7.18 6.39
C PHE A 132 -1.30 -8.27 7.43
N ARG A 133 -1.62 -9.49 7.02
CA ARG A 133 -1.75 -10.62 7.92
C ARG A 133 -0.42 -11.01 8.58
N GLN A 134 0.68 -11.07 7.80
CA GLN A 134 1.97 -11.55 8.27
C GLN A 134 2.79 -10.48 8.99
N SER A 135 2.80 -9.26 8.47
CA SER A 135 3.65 -8.18 8.96
C SER A 135 2.97 -7.30 9.97
N GLU A 136 1.68 -7.00 9.76
CA GLU A 136 0.92 -6.08 10.62
C GLU A 136 -0.01 -6.81 11.59
N GLN A 137 -0.26 -8.12 11.38
CA GLN A 137 -1.20 -8.94 12.15
C GLN A 137 -2.62 -8.36 12.20
N LEU A 138 -2.99 -7.62 11.14
CA LEU A 138 -4.30 -7.01 10.98
C LEU A 138 -5.07 -7.72 9.88
N PRO A 139 -6.21 -8.33 10.17
CA PRO A 139 -7.12 -8.83 9.14
C PRO A 139 -7.51 -7.66 8.24
N THR A 140 -7.17 -7.77 6.97
CA THR A 140 -7.36 -6.69 6.00
C THR A 140 -7.95 -7.27 4.73
N GLU A 141 -9.02 -6.66 4.24
CA GLU A 141 -9.57 -6.92 2.92
C GLU A 141 -9.14 -5.82 1.97
N VAL A 142 -8.70 -6.24 0.79
CA VAL A 142 -8.32 -5.37 -0.32
C VAL A 142 -9.09 -5.80 -1.55
N ARG A 143 -9.69 -4.84 -2.25
CA ARG A 143 -10.33 -5.05 -3.55
C ARG A 143 -9.85 -3.97 -4.51
N LEU A 144 -9.48 -4.40 -5.70
CA LEU A 144 -9.05 -3.55 -6.80
C LEU A 144 -9.94 -3.81 -8.01
N ALA A 145 -10.22 -2.78 -8.76
CA ALA A 145 -10.99 -2.89 -10.00
C ALA A 145 -10.43 -1.92 -11.03
N VAL A 146 -10.31 -2.40 -12.26
CA VAL A 146 -9.90 -1.61 -13.41
C VAL A 146 -10.89 -1.80 -14.54
N ALA A 147 -11.23 -0.72 -15.22
CA ALA A 147 -12.13 -0.74 -16.36
C ALA A 147 -11.73 0.33 -17.38
N ARG A 148 -12.17 0.13 -18.63
CA ARG A 148 -12.15 1.16 -19.66
C ARG A 148 -13.56 1.74 -19.79
N GLN A 149 -13.65 3.03 -19.76
CA GLN A 149 -14.90 3.77 -19.88
C GLN A 149 -14.94 4.49 -21.22
N LEU A 150 -15.97 4.22 -22.00
CA LEU A 150 -16.29 4.98 -23.19
C LEU A 150 -17.16 6.18 -22.77
N VAL A 151 -16.71 7.40 -23.05
CA VAL A 151 -17.47 8.62 -22.77
C VAL A 151 -18.13 9.11 -24.05
N PRO A 152 -19.48 9.14 -24.10
CA PRO A 152 -20.18 9.69 -25.25
C PRO A 152 -19.85 11.17 -25.46
N GLY A 153 -19.55 11.56 -26.71
CA GLY A 153 -19.26 12.96 -27.05
C GLY A 153 -17.76 13.34 -27.04
N ASP A 154 -16.86 12.50 -26.54
CA ASP A 154 -15.41 12.72 -26.55
C ASP A 154 -14.72 11.93 -27.69
N GLY A 155 -15.31 11.95 -28.88
CA GLY A 155 -14.75 11.29 -30.07
C GLY A 155 -14.52 9.78 -29.92
N ALA A 156 -15.36 9.09 -29.11
CA ALA A 156 -15.25 7.66 -28.81
C ALA A 156 -13.92 7.27 -28.15
N ARG A 157 -13.30 8.16 -27.40
CA ARG A 157 -12.09 7.83 -26.64
C ARG A 157 -12.44 6.98 -25.43
N GLU A 158 -11.63 5.97 -25.24
CA GLU A 158 -11.68 5.15 -24.04
C GLU A 158 -10.78 5.73 -22.95
N HIS A 159 -11.33 5.81 -21.75
CA HIS A 159 -10.67 6.34 -20.58
C HIS A 159 -10.44 5.24 -19.54
N TRP A 160 -9.26 5.19 -19.00
CA TRP A 160 -8.96 4.27 -17.89
C TRP A 160 -9.64 4.74 -16.60
N ARG A 161 -10.26 3.81 -15.93
CA ARG A 161 -10.85 4.01 -14.58
C ARG A 161 -10.39 2.87 -13.71
N ALA A 162 -9.88 3.21 -12.53
CA ALA A 162 -9.52 2.21 -11.55
C ALA A 162 -9.91 2.67 -10.16
N GLY A 163 -10.25 1.71 -9.32
CA GLY A 163 -10.61 1.98 -7.93
C GLY A 163 -10.16 0.88 -7.00
N GLY A 164 -10.04 1.22 -5.74
CA GLY A 164 -9.65 0.27 -4.70
C GLY A 164 -10.35 0.55 -3.38
N LEU A 165 -10.58 -0.53 -2.64
CA LEU A 165 -11.11 -0.53 -1.28
C LEU A 165 -10.13 -1.25 -0.36
N LEU A 166 -9.94 -0.70 0.83
CA LEU A 166 -9.21 -1.34 1.92
C LEU A 166 -10.05 -1.25 3.18
N ALA A 167 -10.39 -2.39 3.75
CA ALA A 167 -11.06 -2.52 5.03
C ALA A 167 -10.17 -3.28 6.02
N GLN A 168 -9.96 -2.72 7.22
CA GLN A 168 -9.19 -3.33 8.29
C GLN A 168 -10.09 -3.60 9.48
N PHE A 169 -10.00 -4.80 10.00
CA PHE A 169 -10.71 -5.21 11.21
C PHE A 169 -9.81 -4.93 12.40
N LEU A 170 -10.15 -3.89 13.14
CA LEU A 170 -9.46 -3.58 14.37
C LEU A 170 -10.06 -4.43 15.49
N PRO A 171 -9.24 -5.09 16.36
CA PRO A 171 -9.75 -5.75 17.53
C PRO A 171 -10.41 -4.72 18.44
N GLU A 172 -11.54 -5.09 19.07
CA GLU A 172 -12.14 -4.29 20.11
C GLU A 172 -11.11 -4.05 21.21
N ALA A 173 -10.92 -2.81 21.61
CA ALA A 173 -10.09 -2.50 22.77
C ALA A 173 -10.74 -3.15 23.99
N PRO A 174 -10.01 -3.95 24.80
CA PRO A 174 -10.54 -4.47 26.04
C PRO A 174 -11.08 -3.31 26.87
N GLU A 175 -12.29 -3.44 27.43
CA GLU A 175 -12.95 -2.41 28.26
C GLU A 175 -12.07 -1.90 29.43
N ARG A 176 -11.03 -2.65 29.77
CA ARG A 176 -10.02 -2.28 30.80
C ARG A 176 -9.10 -1.13 30.42
N MET A 177 -9.13 -0.62 29.18
CA MET A 177 -8.35 0.57 28.78
C MET A 177 -9.15 1.88 28.83
N ARG A 178 -10.39 1.87 29.31
CA ARG A 178 -11.00 3.10 29.81
C ARG A 178 -10.37 3.39 31.17
N LEU A 179 -9.36 4.26 31.16
CA LEU A 179 -8.96 4.90 32.43
C LEU A 179 -10.25 5.47 33.07
N PRO A 180 -10.62 5.08 34.28
CA PRO A 180 -11.70 5.77 34.97
C PRO A 180 -11.32 7.26 35.00
N ASP A 181 -12.28 8.12 34.70
CA ASP A 181 -12.14 9.56 34.89
C ASP A 181 -11.62 9.77 36.33
N LEU A 182 -10.39 10.28 36.42
CA LEU A 182 -9.84 10.64 37.74
C LEU A 182 -10.76 11.71 38.33
N PRO A 183 -11.37 11.49 39.49
CA PRO A 183 -12.08 12.56 40.18
C PRO A 183 -11.08 13.68 40.44
N GLY A 184 -11.46 14.91 40.08
CA GLY A 184 -10.63 16.08 40.30
C GLY A 184 -10.11 16.11 41.73
N GLY A 185 -8.82 15.95 41.88
CA GLY A 185 -8.13 16.14 43.18
C GLY A 185 -7.69 17.58 43.26
N ASP A 186 -8.50 18.39 44.00
CA ASP A 186 -8.00 19.58 44.63
C ASP A 186 -7.02 19.11 45.70
N GLY A 187 -5.78 19.55 45.67
CA GLY A 187 -4.86 19.25 46.76
C GLY A 187 -3.40 19.57 46.39
N ASP A 188 -3.02 20.80 46.65
CA ASP A 188 -1.64 21.17 46.92
C ASP A 188 -1.03 20.23 47.96
N GLU A 189 0.05 19.53 47.64
CA GLU A 189 1.07 19.16 48.64
C GLU A 189 2.44 19.01 47.94
N ASP A 190 3.29 19.92 48.31
CA ASP A 190 4.72 20.02 48.17
C ASP A 190 5.42 18.82 48.83
N VAL A 191 6.14 17.99 48.08
CA VAL A 191 7.13 17.05 48.65
C VAL A 191 8.33 16.86 47.75
N GLY A 192 9.43 17.48 48.18
CA GLY A 192 10.76 16.89 48.31
C GLY A 192 11.41 16.22 47.10
N HIS A 193 12.32 16.94 46.48
CA HIS A 193 13.30 16.49 45.55
C HIS A 193 14.36 15.62 46.24
N ASP A 194 14.52 14.35 45.84
CA ASP A 194 15.68 13.53 46.18
C ASP A 194 16.33 13.01 44.89
N PRO A 195 17.54 13.42 44.59
CA PRO A 195 18.28 13.00 43.40
C PRO A 195 19.33 11.94 43.78
N SER A 196 18.98 10.70 43.86
CA SER A 196 19.98 9.61 43.80
C SER A 196 19.32 8.27 43.54
N VAL A 197 19.46 7.76 42.30
CA VAL A 197 19.95 6.40 42.05
C VAL A 197 20.33 6.28 40.57
N ALA A 198 21.60 6.02 40.36
CA ALA A 198 22.20 5.78 39.05
C ALA A 198 22.05 4.32 38.61
N ALA A 199 22.13 4.15 37.29
CA ALA A 199 22.69 3.03 36.54
C ALA A 199 21.95 1.68 36.52
N GLY A 200 21.54 1.33 35.32
CA GLY A 200 21.18 -0.02 34.90
C GLY A 200 20.87 -0.03 33.39
N ALA A 201 21.94 -0.25 32.60
CA ALA A 201 21.81 -0.48 31.17
C ALA A 201 21.06 -1.77 30.91
N ASP A 202 20.02 -1.73 30.12
CA ASP A 202 19.64 -2.92 29.34
C ASP A 202 19.04 -2.52 28.00
N ASN A 203 19.76 -2.94 26.99
CA ASN A 203 19.62 -2.61 25.60
C ASN A 203 18.65 -3.61 24.95
N HIS A 204 17.33 -3.37 25.11
CA HIS A 204 16.33 -4.15 24.42
C HIS A 204 15.90 -3.41 23.16
N HIS A 205 16.34 -3.93 22.02
CA HIS A 205 15.88 -3.65 20.67
C HIS A 205 14.34 -3.68 20.61
N ARG A 206 13.69 -2.58 20.91
CA ARG A 206 12.29 -2.38 20.59
C ARG A 206 12.19 -2.16 19.08
N ARG A 207 11.89 -3.21 18.35
CA ARG A 207 11.34 -3.11 17.00
C ARG A 207 10.08 -2.27 17.10
N ARG A 208 10.17 -0.99 16.73
CA ARG A 208 8.99 -0.13 16.58
C ARG A 208 8.23 -0.64 15.36
N ARG A 209 7.16 -1.39 15.61
CA ARG A 209 6.17 -1.74 14.60
C ARG A 209 5.55 -0.44 14.13
N LEU A 210 5.64 -0.16 12.84
CA LEU A 210 4.94 0.94 12.21
C LEU A 210 3.47 0.49 12.05
N CYS A 211 2.69 0.58 13.10
CA CYS A 211 1.25 0.42 12.98
C CYS A 211 0.74 1.53 12.05
N LEU A 212 0.19 1.16 10.91
CA LEU A 212 -0.65 2.02 10.07
C LEU A 212 -1.94 2.37 10.84
N GLY A 213 -1.78 2.99 12.00
CA GLY A 213 -2.85 3.27 12.96
C GLY A 213 -3.82 4.30 12.42
N ILE A 214 -5.00 3.86 12.05
CA ILE A 214 -6.16 4.69 11.75
C ILE A 214 -6.73 5.18 13.08
N ARG A 215 -6.52 6.45 13.43
CA ARG A 215 -7.32 7.09 14.47
C ARG A 215 -8.52 7.75 13.82
N HIS A 216 -9.71 7.31 14.19
CA HIS A 216 -10.94 8.05 13.96
C HIS A 216 -10.88 9.35 14.78
N ARG A 217 -11.18 10.50 14.11
CA ARG A 217 -11.76 11.65 14.79
C ARG A 217 -13.27 11.53 14.57
N GLY A 218 -14.01 11.50 15.69
CA GLY A 218 -15.42 11.78 15.69
C GLY A 218 -15.71 13.26 15.39
#